data_30a1c1851a13deaf76393872dd6531c7
#
_entry.id   30a1c1851a13deaf76393872dd6531c7
#
_cell.length_a   1.000
_cell.length_b   1.000
_cell.length_c   1.000
_cell.angle_alpha   90.00
_cell.angle_beta   90.00
_cell.angle_gamma   90.00
#
_symmetry.space_group_name_H-M   'P 1'
#
loop_
_entity.id
_entity.type
_entity.pdbx_description
1 polymer ?
#
loop_
_entity_poly.entity_id
_entity_poly.type
_entity_poly.pdbx_seq_one_letter_code
_entity_poly.pdbx_strand_id
1 'polypeptide(L)'
;IVIGQIIMFATTFVMFNFIPKMGTGVRFVAFIIIYMIYIIGYTCQCVVTKSAQTCLTNDPKQRPIFAMCDTVYNIILMNIVIPVIVTDSLVPKFTLTAEANAAEITSLVAQNPALAGIVEKSGGNLSAFYNPGLFTTMQLMFGGLSAVFAVCAIIALWRKDRPKYFGLGTTQKVGVKDYVDTLAHNRAIQMLVVSASTDKLFMSTMSNSTVMICLFGIIFGNYAAFSSYSQITSIPIALISILLMNKIARQMGQKASMMTGTYGGIIGSIIITLFLVFVNPKGDATKFALPAFRIIRPD
;
A
#
# COMPACT_ATOMS: atom_id res chain seq x y z
N ILE A 1 6.85 -16.18 -9.37
CA ILE A 1 7.02 -15.86 -7.94
C ILE A 1 8.51 -15.77 -7.60
N VAL A 2 9.29 -16.85 -7.76
CA VAL A 2 10.72 -16.91 -7.33
C VAL A 2 11.54 -15.75 -7.91
N ILE A 3 11.52 -15.58 -9.22
CA ILE A 3 12.30 -14.53 -9.92
C ILE A 3 11.90 -13.14 -9.41
N GLY A 4 10.61 -12.86 -9.33
CA GLY A 4 10.12 -11.58 -8.83
C GLY A 4 10.54 -11.33 -7.37
N GLN A 5 10.47 -12.33 -6.50
CA GLN A 5 10.89 -12.24 -5.10
C GLN A 5 12.41 -11.98 -4.97
N ILE A 6 13.23 -12.66 -5.74
CA ILE A 6 14.69 -12.44 -5.74
C ILE A 6 15.03 -11.02 -6.19
N ILE A 7 14.42 -10.56 -7.29
CA ILE A 7 14.64 -9.20 -7.80
C ILE A 7 14.23 -8.16 -6.74
N MET A 8 13.03 -8.30 -6.16
CA MET A 8 12.55 -7.36 -5.13
C MET A 8 13.45 -7.34 -3.90
N PHE A 9 13.85 -8.51 -3.40
CA PHE A 9 14.72 -8.60 -2.23
C PHE A 9 16.11 -8.00 -2.50
N ALA A 10 16.73 -8.35 -3.62
CA ALA A 10 18.05 -7.83 -4.00
C ALA A 10 18.03 -6.31 -4.21
N THR A 11 17.03 -5.80 -4.91
CA THR A 11 16.91 -4.36 -5.18
C THR A 11 16.62 -3.55 -3.92
N THR A 12 15.73 -4.03 -3.03
CA THR A 12 15.48 -3.36 -1.74
C THR A 12 16.70 -3.42 -0.83
N PHE A 13 17.44 -4.52 -0.82
CA PHE A 13 18.70 -4.63 -0.07
C PHE A 13 19.73 -3.61 -0.54
N VAL A 14 19.93 -3.47 -1.85
CA VAL A 14 20.83 -2.46 -2.41
C VAL A 14 20.33 -1.04 -2.12
N MET A 15 19.02 -0.81 -2.24
CA MET A 15 18.41 0.50 -2.02
C MET A 15 18.63 1.02 -0.60
N PHE A 16 18.49 0.17 0.41
CA PHE A 16 18.59 0.61 1.80
C PHE A 16 20.03 0.55 2.37
N ASN A 17 20.88 -0.34 1.88
CA ASN A 17 22.23 -0.52 2.43
C ASN A 17 23.34 0.17 1.66
N PHE A 18 23.22 0.34 0.36
CA PHE A 18 24.27 0.90 -0.49
C PHE A 18 23.99 2.33 -0.93
N ILE A 19 22.77 2.65 -1.36
CA ILE A 19 22.44 3.99 -1.85
C ILE A 19 22.70 5.09 -0.80
N PRO A 20 22.36 4.93 0.49
CA PRO A 20 22.62 5.96 1.49
C PRO A 20 24.11 6.31 1.66
N LYS A 21 25.01 5.36 1.34
CA LYS A 21 26.47 5.52 1.45
C LYS A 21 27.12 6.17 0.22
N MET A 22 26.34 6.36 -0.87
CA MET A 22 26.83 6.98 -2.10
C MET A 22 26.86 8.51 -2.01
N GLY A 23 27.70 9.16 -2.78
CA GLY A 23 27.76 10.62 -2.90
C GLY A 23 26.44 11.21 -3.44
N THR A 24 26.11 12.44 -3.05
CA THR A 24 24.80 13.07 -3.23
C THR A 24 24.34 13.10 -4.70
N GLY A 25 25.22 13.34 -5.67
CA GLY A 25 24.87 13.39 -7.10
C GLY A 25 24.57 12.01 -7.69
N VAL A 26 25.35 11.00 -7.30
CA VAL A 26 25.19 9.62 -7.81
C VAL A 26 24.01 8.92 -7.15
N ARG A 27 23.71 9.26 -5.90
CA ARG A 27 22.63 8.66 -5.10
C ARG A 27 21.27 8.71 -5.79
N PHE A 28 20.91 9.85 -6.37
CA PHE A 28 19.64 10.04 -7.03
C PHE A 28 19.49 9.18 -8.30
N VAL A 29 20.53 9.18 -9.13
CA VAL A 29 20.55 8.39 -10.37
C VAL A 29 20.54 6.88 -10.05
N ALA A 30 21.36 6.44 -9.11
CA ALA A 30 21.39 5.05 -8.64
C ALA A 30 20.04 4.60 -8.09
N PHE A 31 19.36 5.46 -7.31
CA PHE A 31 18.02 5.19 -6.80
C PHE A 31 17.03 4.96 -7.93
N ILE A 32 16.99 5.82 -8.94
CA ILE A 32 16.07 5.69 -10.07
C ILE A 32 16.30 4.36 -10.80
N ILE A 33 17.55 4.02 -11.11
CA ILE A 33 17.85 2.78 -11.84
C ILE A 33 17.44 1.55 -11.03
N ILE A 34 17.78 1.50 -9.75
CA ILE A 34 17.44 0.36 -8.90
C ILE A 34 15.94 0.27 -8.68
N TYR A 35 15.26 1.41 -8.55
CA TYR A 35 13.81 1.46 -8.42
C TYR A 35 13.09 0.97 -9.68
N MET A 36 13.61 1.26 -10.88
CA MET A 36 13.08 0.70 -12.13
C MET A 36 13.19 -0.83 -12.14
N ILE A 37 14.32 -1.38 -11.70
CA ILE A 37 14.50 -2.84 -11.60
C ILE A 37 13.55 -3.43 -10.54
N TYR A 38 13.37 -2.75 -9.40
CA TYR A 38 12.40 -3.14 -8.38
C TYR A 38 10.97 -3.22 -8.94
N ILE A 39 10.55 -2.25 -9.74
CA ILE A 39 9.22 -2.24 -10.37
C ILE A 39 9.03 -3.47 -11.27
N ILE A 40 10.06 -3.92 -11.99
CA ILE A 40 9.97 -5.15 -12.81
C ILE A 40 9.67 -6.35 -11.90
N GLY A 41 10.40 -6.52 -10.80
CA GLY A 41 10.14 -7.58 -9.83
C GLY A 41 8.75 -7.52 -9.22
N TYR A 42 8.32 -6.33 -8.83
CA TYR A 42 6.98 -6.06 -8.30
C TYR A 42 5.87 -6.41 -9.29
N THR A 43 6.04 -6.00 -10.56
CA THR A 43 5.08 -6.31 -11.64
C THR A 43 4.97 -7.80 -11.86
N CYS A 44 6.08 -8.54 -11.86
CA CYS A 44 6.07 -9.99 -11.95
C CYS A 44 5.25 -10.64 -10.82
N GLN A 45 5.38 -10.15 -9.59
CA GLN A 45 4.59 -10.64 -8.46
C GLN A 45 3.08 -10.31 -8.63
N CYS A 46 2.75 -9.09 -9.01
CA CYS A 46 1.36 -8.68 -9.24
C CYS A 46 0.68 -9.51 -10.33
N VAL A 47 1.37 -9.76 -11.44
CA VAL A 47 0.82 -10.58 -12.54
C VAL A 47 0.54 -12.00 -12.06
N VAL A 48 1.47 -12.62 -11.34
CA VAL A 48 1.29 -13.98 -10.82
C VAL A 48 0.13 -14.04 -9.82
N THR A 49 0.01 -13.08 -8.92
CA THR A 49 -1.09 -13.02 -7.94
C THR A 49 -2.46 -12.95 -8.61
N LYS A 50 -2.58 -12.21 -9.70
CA LYS A 50 -3.85 -12.11 -10.45
C LYS A 50 -4.12 -13.31 -11.35
N SER A 51 -3.10 -13.86 -12.01
CA SER A 51 -3.24 -15.03 -12.89
C SER A 51 -3.44 -16.34 -12.11
N ALA A 52 -2.86 -16.48 -10.92
CA ALA A 52 -3.01 -17.67 -10.10
C ALA A 52 -4.47 -17.94 -9.70
N GLN A 53 -5.30 -16.89 -9.55
CA GLN A 53 -6.72 -17.07 -9.25
C GLN A 53 -7.46 -17.85 -10.34
N THR A 54 -7.08 -17.67 -11.60
CA THR A 54 -7.70 -18.39 -12.73
C THR A 54 -7.27 -19.85 -12.78
N CYS A 55 -6.07 -20.19 -12.29
CA CYS A 55 -5.57 -21.58 -12.23
C CYS A 55 -6.15 -22.35 -11.03
N LEU A 56 -6.54 -21.64 -9.95
CA LEU A 56 -7.04 -22.27 -8.73
C LEU A 56 -8.48 -22.75 -8.84
N THR A 57 -9.33 -22.06 -9.59
CA THR A 57 -10.73 -22.43 -9.75
C THR A 57 -11.30 -22.00 -11.10
N ASN A 58 -12.12 -22.90 -11.67
CA ASN A 58 -12.93 -22.63 -12.87
C ASN A 58 -14.32 -22.13 -12.52
N ASP A 59 -14.73 -22.16 -11.24
CA ASP A 59 -16.04 -21.70 -10.79
C ASP A 59 -16.07 -20.19 -10.63
N PRO A 60 -16.87 -19.45 -11.43
CA PRO A 60 -17.00 -18.01 -11.31
C PRO A 60 -17.49 -17.53 -9.93
N LYS A 61 -18.26 -18.38 -9.20
CA LYS A 61 -18.77 -18.04 -7.87
C LYS A 61 -17.71 -18.06 -6.77
N GLN A 62 -16.59 -18.75 -6.98
CA GLN A 62 -15.49 -18.81 -6.02
C GLN A 62 -14.49 -17.67 -6.19
N ARG A 63 -14.40 -17.07 -7.37
CA ARG A 63 -13.44 -15.97 -7.64
C ARG A 63 -13.59 -14.77 -6.70
N PRO A 64 -14.83 -14.30 -6.37
CA PRO A 64 -15.01 -13.22 -5.41
C PRO A 64 -14.46 -13.53 -4.01
N ILE A 65 -14.43 -14.81 -3.61
CA ILE A 65 -13.90 -15.23 -2.32
C ILE A 65 -12.38 -15.02 -2.26
N PHE A 66 -11.64 -15.32 -3.34
CA PHE A 66 -10.20 -15.05 -3.39
C PHE A 66 -9.89 -13.56 -3.32
N ALA A 67 -10.65 -12.72 -4.03
CA ALA A 67 -10.51 -11.28 -3.95
C ALA A 67 -10.83 -10.75 -2.53
N MET A 68 -11.82 -11.33 -1.86
CA MET A 68 -12.13 -11.01 -0.47
C MET A 68 -10.97 -11.37 0.47
N CYS A 69 -10.40 -12.56 0.35
CA CYS A 69 -9.25 -12.98 1.16
C CYS A 69 -8.03 -12.07 0.94
N ASP A 70 -7.74 -11.71 -0.32
CA ASP A 70 -6.66 -10.78 -0.67
C ASP A 70 -6.87 -9.41 0.01
N THR A 71 -8.10 -8.89 -0.03
CA THR A 71 -8.41 -7.58 0.58
C THR A 71 -8.37 -7.65 2.10
N VAL A 72 -8.90 -8.69 2.74
CA VAL A 72 -8.84 -8.88 4.19
C VAL A 72 -7.40 -8.99 4.66
N TYR A 73 -6.57 -9.77 3.96
CA TYR A 73 -5.15 -9.88 4.23
C TYR A 73 -4.45 -8.51 4.16
N ASN A 74 -4.70 -7.74 3.10
CA ASN A 74 -4.13 -6.40 2.96
C ASN A 74 -4.55 -5.46 4.10
N ILE A 75 -5.81 -5.49 4.52
CA ILE A 75 -6.30 -4.66 5.64
C ILE A 75 -5.58 -5.03 6.93
N ILE A 76 -5.49 -6.31 7.25
CA ILE A 76 -4.82 -6.78 8.46
C ILE A 76 -3.33 -6.41 8.42
N LEU A 77 -2.67 -6.64 7.30
CA LEU A 77 -1.24 -6.36 7.16
C LEU A 77 -0.94 -4.87 7.31
N MET A 78 -1.66 -4.02 6.55
CA MET A 78 -1.38 -2.58 6.48
C MET A 78 -1.85 -1.79 7.71
N ASN A 79 -2.95 -2.20 8.34
CA ASN A 79 -3.52 -1.42 9.44
C ASN A 79 -3.21 -2.01 10.84
N ILE A 80 -2.78 -3.26 10.93
CA ILE A 80 -2.47 -3.90 12.22
C ILE A 80 -1.00 -4.31 12.26
N VAL A 81 -0.57 -5.20 11.37
CA VAL A 81 0.76 -5.82 11.47
C VAL A 81 1.88 -4.80 11.27
N ILE A 82 1.83 -4.02 10.20
CA ILE A 82 2.88 -3.03 9.89
C ILE A 82 2.94 -1.93 10.96
N PRO A 83 1.84 -1.27 11.36
CA PRO A 83 1.90 -0.26 12.42
C PRO A 83 2.44 -0.81 13.75
N VAL A 84 1.98 -1.98 14.21
CA VAL A 84 2.46 -2.57 15.46
C VAL A 84 3.96 -2.88 15.39
N ILE A 85 4.42 -3.50 14.32
CA ILE A 85 5.84 -3.82 14.17
C ILE A 85 6.68 -2.55 14.01
N VAL A 86 6.27 -1.62 13.16
CA VAL A 86 7.07 -0.42 12.87
C VAL A 86 6.94 0.60 13.98
N THR A 87 5.72 1.01 14.33
CA THR A 87 5.51 2.14 15.24
C THR A 87 5.78 1.76 16.70
N ASP A 88 5.33 0.58 17.13
CA ASP A 88 5.44 0.21 18.54
C ASP A 88 6.74 -0.52 18.85
N SER A 89 7.33 -1.25 17.88
CA SER A 89 8.52 -2.05 18.15
C SER A 89 9.81 -1.44 17.60
N LEU A 90 9.79 -0.92 16.35
CA LEU A 90 11.01 -0.46 15.69
C LEU A 90 11.28 1.04 15.92
N VAL A 91 10.28 1.89 15.79
CA VAL A 91 10.46 3.35 15.94
C VAL A 91 11.07 3.71 17.30
N PRO A 92 10.62 3.19 18.46
CA PRO A 92 11.24 3.52 19.74
C PRO A 92 12.71 3.10 19.85
N LYS A 93 13.11 2.00 19.20
CA LYS A 93 14.48 1.49 19.24
C LYS A 93 15.45 2.33 18.40
N PHE A 94 14.98 2.93 17.32
CA PHE A 94 15.79 3.71 16.38
C PHE A 94 15.65 5.22 16.54
N THR A 95 14.79 5.67 17.44
CA THR A 95 14.70 7.09 17.80
C THR A 95 15.90 7.45 18.67
N LEU A 96 16.70 8.41 18.22
CA LEU A 96 17.91 8.86 18.90
C LEU A 96 17.60 10.11 19.71
N THR A 97 17.90 10.07 21.00
CA THR A 97 17.79 11.21 21.92
C THR A 97 19.15 11.84 22.16
N ALA A 98 19.18 13.16 22.30
CA ALA A 98 20.43 13.90 22.54
C ALA A 98 21.20 13.40 23.76
N GLU A 99 20.48 12.98 24.82
CA GLU A 99 21.10 12.54 26.08
C GLU A 99 21.77 11.18 25.96
N ALA A 100 21.15 10.23 25.23
CA ALA A 100 21.62 8.84 25.17
C ALA A 100 22.53 8.55 23.96
N ASN A 101 22.35 9.25 22.85
CA ASN A 101 22.93 8.86 21.55
C ASN A 101 23.66 10.02 20.83
N ALA A 102 24.26 10.97 21.57
CA ALA A 102 24.91 12.15 20.99
C ALA A 102 26.02 11.79 19.96
N ALA A 103 26.81 10.75 20.22
CA ALA A 103 27.86 10.30 19.30
C ALA A 103 27.32 9.77 17.98
N GLU A 104 26.21 8.99 18.04
CA GLU A 104 25.55 8.44 16.86
C GLU A 104 24.89 9.54 16.03
N ILE A 105 24.22 10.49 16.67
CA ILE A 105 23.62 11.67 16.02
C ILE A 105 24.71 12.46 15.29
N THR A 106 25.86 12.72 15.96
CA THR A 106 26.98 13.45 15.36
C THR A 106 27.52 12.71 14.13
N SER A 107 27.65 11.40 14.19
CA SER A 107 28.11 10.59 13.06
C SER A 107 27.15 10.62 11.87
N LEU A 108 25.83 10.60 12.13
CA LEU A 108 24.80 10.70 11.09
C LEU A 108 24.75 12.10 10.46
N VAL A 109 24.92 13.15 11.25
CA VAL A 109 25.02 14.53 10.76
C VAL A 109 26.28 14.73 9.91
N ALA A 110 27.40 14.12 10.29
CA ALA A 110 28.63 14.15 9.48
C ALA A 110 28.44 13.45 8.11
N GLN A 111 27.68 12.36 8.06
CA GLN A 111 27.35 11.66 6.81
C GLN A 111 26.31 12.42 5.96
N ASN A 112 25.41 13.16 6.58
CA ASN A 112 24.37 13.92 5.91
C ASN A 112 24.15 15.30 6.57
N PRO A 113 24.87 16.33 6.11
CA PRO A 113 24.82 17.68 6.71
C PRO A 113 23.41 18.30 6.75
N ALA A 114 22.49 17.85 5.87
CA ALA A 114 21.12 18.33 5.88
C ALA A 114 20.34 17.99 7.18
N LEU A 115 20.81 16.99 7.93
CA LEU A 115 20.22 16.61 9.22
C LEU A 115 20.53 17.61 10.34
N ALA A 116 21.59 18.41 10.22
CA ALA A 116 22.00 19.39 11.25
C ALA A 116 20.85 20.35 11.61
N GLY A 117 20.20 20.93 10.60
CA GLY A 117 19.06 21.84 10.82
C GLY A 117 17.80 21.16 11.39
N ILE A 118 17.67 19.86 11.21
CA ILE A 118 16.54 19.08 11.78
C ILE A 118 16.82 18.78 13.24
N VAL A 119 18.03 18.36 13.58
CA VAL A 119 18.48 18.08 14.94
C VAL A 119 18.39 19.35 15.79
N GLU A 120 18.82 20.51 15.27
CA GLU A 120 18.73 21.79 15.95
C GLU A 120 17.25 22.16 16.28
N LYS A 121 16.34 22.01 15.30
CA LYS A 121 14.90 22.31 15.48
C LYS A 121 14.19 21.35 16.43
N SER A 122 14.65 20.13 16.56
CA SER A 122 14.07 19.09 17.41
C SER A 122 14.67 19.00 18.81
N GLY A 123 15.48 20.00 19.22
CA GLY A 123 16.10 20.02 20.54
C GLY A 123 17.18 18.93 20.74
N GLY A 124 17.88 18.58 19.67
CA GLY A 124 18.93 17.57 19.70
C GLY A 124 18.44 16.13 19.44
N ASN A 125 17.16 15.91 19.32
CA ASN A 125 16.59 14.58 19.06
C ASN A 125 16.50 14.29 17.57
N LEU A 126 16.68 13.02 17.17
CA LEU A 126 16.54 12.58 15.79
C LEU A 126 15.49 11.47 15.71
N SER A 127 14.46 11.70 14.91
CA SER A 127 13.41 10.69 14.67
C SER A 127 14.01 9.43 14.02
N ALA A 128 13.50 8.26 14.37
CA ALA A 128 13.89 6.97 13.83
C ALA A 128 13.92 6.93 12.29
N PHE A 129 13.03 7.69 11.62
CA PHE A 129 12.97 7.73 10.15
C PHE A 129 14.19 8.38 9.47
N TYR A 130 15.05 9.06 10.22
CA TYR A 130 16.32 9.56 9.72
C TYR A 130 17.49 8.61 9.99
N ASN A 131 17.24 7.53 10.75
CA ASN A 131 18.26 6.52 11.04
C ASN A 131 18.26 5.43 9.96
N PRO A 132 19.35 5.26 9.18
CA PRO A 132 19.44 4.22 8.14
C PRO A 132 19.25 2.80 8.70
N GLY A 133 19.61 2.57 9.96
CA GLY A 133 19.46 1.27 10.64
C GLY A 133 18.02 0.80 10.73
N LEU A 134 17.06 1.73 10.87
CA LEU A 134 15.63 1.39 10.83
C LEU A 134 15.25 0.71 9.51
N PHE A 135 15.61 1.31 8.39
CA PHE A 135 15.24 0.82 7.06
C PHE A 135 15.91 -0.52 6.74
N THR A 136 17.18 -0.69 7.14
CA THR A 136 17.89 -1.97 7.01
C THR A 136 17.18 -3.07 7.81
N THR A 137 16.80 -2.80 9.05
CA THR A 137 16.11 -3.76 9.90
C THR A 137 14.71 -4.08 9.36
N MET A 138 13.97 -3.06 8.93
CA MET A 138 12.66 -3.24 8.28
C MET A 138 12.78 -4.12 7.03
N GLN A 139 13.78 -3.86 6.18
CA GLN A 139 14.00 -4.62 4.96
C GLN A 139 14.29 -6.09 5.25
N LEU A 140 15.13 -6.38 6.24
CA LEU A 140 15.44 -7.76 6.63
C LEU A 140 14.21 -8.47 7.22
N MET A 141 13.46 -7.82 8.09
CA MET A 141 12.25 -8.40 8.71
C MET A 141 11.15 -8.64 7.68
N PHE A 142 10.75 -7.62 6.94
CA PHE A 142 9.65 -7.75 5.97
C PHE A 142 10.08 -8.54 4.72
N GLY A 143 11.32 -8.42 4.29
CA GLY A 143 11.88 -9.23 3.22
C GLY A 143 11.96 -10.70 3.58
N GLY A 144 12.39 -11.02 4.80
CA GLY A 144 12.40 -12.39 5.32
C GLY A 144 10.99 -12.97 5.45
N LEU A 145 10.05 -12.19 6.01
CA LEU A 145 8.64 -12.59 6.11
C LEU A 145 8.02 -12.82 4.72
N SER A 146 8.30 -11.93 3.78
CA SER A 146 7.86 -12.07 2.39
C SER A 146 8.43 -13.32 1.72
N ALA A 147 9.68 -13.67 1.98
CA ALA A 147 10.30 -14.89 1.48
C ALA A 147 9.61 -16.15 2.03
N VAL A 148 9.28 -16.17 3.34
CA VAL A 148 8.53 -17.28 3.96
C VAL A 148 7.16 -17.43 3.29
N PHE A 149 6.42 -16.35 3.10
CA PHE A 149 5.12 -16.41 2.41
C PHE A 149 5.26 -16.83 0.94
N ALA A 150 6.32 -16.42 0.25
CA ALA A 150 6.58 -16.87 -1.12
C ALA A 150 6.82 -18.38 -1.17
N VAL A 151 7.56 -18.96 -0.22
CA VAL A 151 7.75 -20.42 -0.12
C VAL A 151 6.42 -21.11 0.15
N CYS A 152 5.61 -20.62 1.08
CA CYS A 152 4.27 -21.16 1.35
C CYS A 152 3.38 -21.12 0.09
N ALA A 153 3.40 -20.02 -0.67
CA ALA A 153 2.66 -19.89 -1.92
C ALA A 153 3.13 -20.89 -2.98
N ILE A 154 4.44 -21.10 -3.11
CA ILE A 154 5.00 -22.09 -4.03
C ILE A 154 4.54 -23.50 -3.66
N ILE A 155 4.61 -23.88 -2.37
CA ILE A 155 4.17 -25.19 -1.88
C ILE A 155 2.67 -25.38 -2.16
N ALA A 156 1.85 -24.36 -1.91
CA ALA A 156 0.41 -24.41 -2.15
C ALA A 156 0.05 -24.61 -3.63
N LEU A 157 0.79 -23.95 -4.52
CA LEU A 157 0.56 -24.02 -5.96
C LEU A 157 1.20 -25.25 -6.62
N TRP A 158 2.22 -25.86 -6.01
CA TRP A 158 3.01 -26.95 -6.58
C TRP A 158 2.19 -28.10 -7.14
N ARG A 159 1.10 -28.46 -6.48
CA ARG A 159 0.20 -29.55 -6.91
C ARG A 159 -0.69 -29.17 -8.08
N LYS A 160 -1.05 -27.89 -8.20
CA LYS A 160 -2.01 -27.39 -9.19
C LYS A 160 -1.36 -26.74 -10.39
N ASP A 161 -0.10 -26.33 -10.28
CA ASP A 161 0.68 -25.76 -11.38
C ASP A 161 1.24 -26.89 -12.30
N ARG A 162 0.32 -27.60 -12.95
CA ARG A 162 0.63 -28.67 -13.90
C ARG A 162 -0.15 -28.46 -15.18
N PRO A 163 0.44 -28.73 -16.36
CA PRO A 163 -0.23 -28.60 -17.66
C PRO A 163 -1.59 -29.30 -17.76
N LYS A 164 -1.77 -30.37 -17.00
CA LYS A 164 -3.04 -31.13 -16.92
C LYS A 164 -4.22 -30.28 -16.40
N TYR A 165 -3.96 -29.26 -15.60
CA TYR A 165 -4.99 -28.39 -15.00
C TYR A 165 -5.13 -27.05 -15.72
N PHE A 166 -4.21 -26.73 -16.64
CA PHE A 166 -4.36 -25.59 -17.56
C PHE A 166 -5.42 -25.98 -18.59
N GLY A 167 -6.51 -25.24 -18.64
CA GLY A 167 -7.69 -25.56 -19.41
C GLY A 167 -7.41 -26.07 -20.84
N LEU A 168 -8.36 -26.77 -21.42
CA LEU A 168 -8.31 -27.52 -22.69
C LEU A 168 -8.05 -26.66 -23.95
N GLY A 169 -7.62 -25.42 -23.82
CA GLY A 169 -7.23 -24.54 -24.93
C GLY A 169 -5.88 -24.92 -25.51
N THR A 170 -5.81 -25.06 -26.83
CA THR A 170 -4.54 -25.10 -27.58
C THR A 170 -3.70 -23.88 -27.19
N THR A 171 -2.46 -24.09 -26.77
CA THR A 171 -1.49 -23.03 -26.50
C THR A 171 -1.22 -22.26 -27.80
N GLN A 172 -1.95 -21.18 -28.01
CA GLN A 172 -1.62 -20.23 -29.07
C GLN A 172 -0.42 -19.41 -28.61
N LYS A 173 0.61 -19.37 -29.46
CA LYS A 173 1.74 -18.45 -29.25
C LYS A 173 1.24 -17.02 -29.46
N VAL A 174 1.01 -16.32 -28.38
CA VAL A 174 0.56 -14.92 -28.42
C VAL A 174 1.79 -14.02 -28.53
N GLY A 175 1.88 -13.28 -29.62
CA GLY A 175 2.94 -12.29 -29.83
C GLY A 175 2.58 -10.92 -29.21
N VAL A 176 3.57 -10.06 -29.04
CA VAL A 176 3.34 -8.69 -28.57
C VAL A 176 2.35 -7.93 -29.45
N LYS A 177 2.36 -8.21 -30.76
CA LYS A 177 1.44 -7.60 -31.72
C LYS A 177 -0.02 -7.96 -31.42
N ASP A 178 -0.29 -9.21 -31.01
CA ASP A 178 -1.64 -9.67 -30.69
C ASP A 178 -2.20 -8.97 -29.45
N TYR A 179 -1.32 -8.63 -28.47
CA TYR A 179 -1.72 -7.82 -27.31
C TYR A 179 -2.10 -6.40 -27.72
N VAL A 180 -1.29 -5.76 -28.56
CA VAL A 180 -1.57 -4.40 -29.05
C VAL A 180 -2.85 -4.39 -29.88
N ASP A 181 -3.02 -5.36 -30.76
CA ASP A 181 -4.20 -5.48 -31.61
C ASP A 181 -5.48 -5.73 -30.79
N THR A 182 -5.39 -6.63 -29.80
CA THR A 182 -6.50 -6.88 -28.86
C THR A 182 -6.86 -5.64 -28.06
N LEU A 183 -5.87 -4.85 -27.60
CA LEU A 183 -6.09 -3.62 -26.88
C LEU A 183 -6.69 -2.53 -27.79
N ALA A 184 -6.24 -2.45 -29.05
CA ALA A 184 -6.70 -1.44 -29.98
C ALA A 184 -8.12 -1.69 -30.52
N HIS A 185 -8.51 -2.96 -30.70
CA HIS A 185 -9.77 -3.30 -31.37
C HIS A 185 -10.86 -3.84 -30.43
N ASN A 186 -10.50 -4.24 -29.19
CA ASN A 186 -11.48 -4.77 -28.24
C ASN A 186 -12.01 -3.68 -27.30
N ARG A 187 -13.19 -3.13 -27.60
CA ARG A 187 -13.83 -2.09 -26.78
C ARG A 187 -14.05 -2.48 -25.32
N ALA A 188 -14.34 -3.76 -25.05
CA ALA A 188 -14.55 -4.21 -23.66
C ALA A 188 -13.25 -4.13 -22.85
N ILE A 189 -12.12 -4.51 -23.44
CA ILE A 189 -10.81 -4.42 -22.81
C ILE A 189 -10.40 -2.95 -22.63
N GLN A 190 -10.64 -2.09 -23.62
CA GLN A 190 -10.36 -0.66 -23.51
C GLN A 190 -11.12 -0.04 -22.33
N MET A 191 -12.41 -0.32 -22.20
CA MET A 191 -13.23 0.20 -21.10
C MET A 191 -12.77 -0.36 -19.74
N LEU A 192 -12.36 -1.62 -19.68
CA LEU A 192 -11.79 -2.22 -18.47
C LEU A 192 -10.47 -1.53 -18.06
N VAL A 193 -9.59 -1.26 -19.02
CA VAL A 193 -8.32 -0.57 -18.76
C VAL A 193 -8.56 0.86 -18.27
N VAL A 194 -9.48 1.61 -18.89
CA VAL A 194 -9.84 2.95 -18.42
C VAL A 194 -10.41 2.91 -17.01
N SER A 195 -11.34 2.01 -16.72
CA SER A 195 -11.91 1.87 -15.38
C SER A 195 -10.85 1.50 -14.34
N ALA A 196 -10.00 0.52 -14.64
CA ALA A 196 -8.94 0.12 -13.70
C ALA A 196 -7.90 1.23 -13.49
N SER A 197 -7.61 2.02 -14.52
CA SER A 197 -6.68 3.15 -14.42
C SER A 197 -7.24 4.28 -13.57
N THR A 198 -8.53 4.61 -13.72
CA THR A 198 -9.21 5.63 -12.90
C THR A 198 -9.30 5.19 -11.43
N ASP A 199 -9.60 3.93 -11.15
CA ASP A 199 -9.60 3.39 -9.78
C ASP A 199 -8.21 3.49 -9.14
N LYS A 200 -7.16 3.12 -9.88
CA LYS A 200 -5.78 3.23 -9.40
C LYS A 200 -5.35 4.67 -9.19
N LEU A 201 -5.73 5.58 -10.08
CA LEU A 201 -5.47 7.01 -9.92
C LEU A 201 -6.12 7.56 -8.65
N PHE A 202 -7.40 7.24 -8.42
CA PHE A 202 -8.12 7.63 -7.23
C PHE A 202 -7.47 7.08 -5.94
N MET A 203 -7.17 5.78 -5.91
CA MET A 203 -6.49 5.16 -4.77
C MET A 203 -5.12 5.77 -4.49
N SER A 204 -4.32 6.01 -5.52
CA SER A 204 -3.00 6.65 -5.38
C SER A 204 -3.11 8.08 -4.87
N THR A 205 -4.10 8.85 -5.33
CA THR A 205 -4.34 10.22 -4.88
C THR A 205 -4.76 10.24 -3.41
N MET A 206 -5.71 9.38 -3.02
CA MET A 206 -6.19 9.30 -1.64
C MET A 206 -5.14 8.76 -0.65
N SER A 207 -4.23 7.91 -1.11
CA SER A 207 -3.13 7.38 -0.29
C SER A 207 -1.89 8.29 -0.27
N ASN A 208 -1.91 9.39 -1.02
CA ASN A 208 -0.77 10.29 -1.10
C ASN A 208 -0.61 11.07 0.20
N SER A 209 0.59 11.00 0.79
CA SER A 209 0.90 11.68 2.06
C SER A 209 0.65 13.19 2.00
N THR A 210 0.93 13.84 0.87
CA THR A 210 0.70 15.28 0.71
C THR A 210 -0.79 15.60 0.77
N VAL A 211 -1.64 14.81 0.11
CA VAL A 211 -3.10 14.99 0.17
C VAL A 211 -3.62 14.78 1.59
N MET A 212 -3.13 13.76 2.29
CA MET A 212 -3.50 13.48 3.67
C MET A 212 -3.05 14.58 4.63
N ILE A 213 -1.84 15.11 4.45
CA ILE A 213 -1.34 16.24 5.26
C ILE A 213 -2.16 17.50 4.98
N CYS A 214 -2.49 17.80 3.73
CA CYS A 214 -3.34 18.93 3.39
C CYS A 214 -4.75 18.78 3.99
N LEU A 215 -5.36 17.60 3.85
CA LEU A 215 -6.71 17.35 4.36
C LEU A 215 -6.75 17.39 5.90
N PHE A 216 -5.93 16.58 6.56
CA PHE A 216 -5.99 16.41 8.02
C PHE A 216 -5.22 17.51 8.79
N GLY A 217 -4.12 18.01 8.23
CA GLY A 217 -3.30 19.04 8.89
C GLY A 217 -3.80 20.46 8.62
N ILE A 218 -4.08 20.81 7.35
CA ILE A 218 -4.44 22.19 6.99
C ILE A 218 -5.94 22.43 7.11
N ILE A 219 -6.78 21.53 6.58
CA ILE A 219 -8.22 21.73 6.57
C ILE A 219 -8.82 21.45 7.96
N PHE A 220 -8.47 20.32 8.57
CA PHE A 220 -8.98 19.93 9.89
C PHE A 220 -8.11 20.42 11.07
N GLY A 221 -6.89 20.89 10.82
CA GLY A 221 -6.02 21.49 11.84
C GLY A 221 -5.32 20.51 12.79
N ASN A 222 -5.58 19.21 12.71
CA ASN A 222 -4.94 18.21 13.57
C ASN A 222 -4.72 16.89 12.85
N TYR A 223 -3.54 16.76 12.25
CA TYR A 223 -3.16 15.58 11.48
C TYR A 223 -3.12 14.28 12.32
N ALA A 224 -2.55 14.35 13.52
CA ALA A 224 -2.35 13.16 14.35
C ALA A 224 -3.67 12.53 14.79
N ALA A 225 -4.60 13.34 15.29
CA ALA A 225 -5.90 12.86 15.71
C ALA A 225 -6.72 12.30 14.53
N PHE A 226 -6.80 13.04 13.42
CA PHE A 226 -7.62 12.62 12.29
C PHE A 226 -7.03 11.40 11.55
N SER A 227 -5.70 11.28 11.44
CA SER A 227 -5.06 10.09 10.85
C SER A 227 -5.32 8.84 11.69
N SER A 228 -5.24 8.94 13.02
CA SER A 228 -5.53 7.83 13.93
C SER A 228 -7.01 7.41 13.85
N TYR A 229 -7.93 8.37 13.88
CA TYR A 229 -9.36 8.07 13.72
C TYR A 229 -9.68 7.46 12.35
N SER A 230 -9.07 7.95 11.29
CA SER A 230 -9.24 7.41 9.94
C SER A 230 -8.78 5.95 9.87
N GLN A 231 -7.66 5.60 10.47
CA GLN A 231 -7.15 4.21 10.50
C GLN A 231 -8.08 3.29 11.29
N ILE A 232 -8.48 3.68 12.50
CA ILE A 232 -9.38 2.88 13.35
C ILE A 232 -10.73 2.66 12.66
N THR A 233 -11.30 3.70 12.05
CA THR A 233 -12.61 3.63 11.39
C THR A 233 -12.57 2.88 10.07
N SER A 234 -11.44 2.91 9.37
CA SER A 234 -11.29 2.23 8.08
C SER A 234 -11.44 0.71 8.17
N ILE A 235 -10.98 0.09 9.27
CA ILE A 235 -11.02 -1.36 9.45
C ILE A 235 -12.46 -1.91 9.44
N PRO A 236 -13.37 -1.47 10.34
CA PRO A 236 -14.74 -1.98 10.35
C PRO A 236 -15.52 -1.63 9.09
N ILE A 237 -15.33 -0.42 8.55
CA ILE A 237 -16.00 -0.01 7.30
C ILE A 237 -15.55 -0.89 6.13
N ALA A 238 -14.24 -1.16 6.02
CA ALA A 238 -13.72 -2.00 4.97
C ALA A 238 -14.24 -3.44 5.08
N LEU A 239 -14.27 -4.02 6.28
CA LEU A 239 -14.82 -5.37 6.51
C LEU A 239 -16.30 -5.46 6.13
N ILE A 240 -17.12 -4.50 6.56
CA ILE A 240 -18.55 -4.45 6.21
C ILE A 240 -18.70 -4.31 4.68
N SER A 241 -17.94 -3.42 4.06
CA SER A 241 -17.99 -3.21 2.61
C SER A 241 -17.62 -4.46 1.82
N ILE A 242 -16.58 -5.18 2.24
CA ILE A 242 -16.17 -6.44 1.60
C ILE A 242 -17.27 -7.50 1.68
N LEU A 243 -17.85 -7.69 2.87
CA LEU A 243 -18.91 -8.67 3.06
C LEU A 243 -20.15 -8.33 2.22
N LEU A 244 -20.53 -7.05 2.20
CA LEU A 244 -21.67 -6.56 1.41
C LEU A 244 -21.42 -6.74 -0.09
N MET A 245 -20.26 -6.29 -0.59
CA MET A 245 -19.91 -6.41 -2.01
C MET A 245 -19.76 -7.85 -2.46
N ASN A 246 -19.21 -8.73 -1.62
CA ASN A 246 -19.13 -10.15 -1.91
C ASN A 246 -20.52 -10.78 -2.01
N LYS A 247 -21.45 -10.42 -1.12
CA LYS A 247 -22.86 -10.88 -1.17
C LYS A 247 -23.53 -10.44 -2.47
N ILE A 248 -23.38 -9.16 -2.84
CA ILE A 248 -23.92 -8.60 -4.10
C ILE A 248 -23.31 -9.31 -5.31
N ALA A 249 -22.00 -9.49 -5.34
CA ALA A 249 -21.31 -10.13 -6.45
C ALA A 249 -21.75 -11.59 -6.65
N ARG A 250 -22.03 -12.32 -5.57
CA ARG A 250 -22.51 -13.70 -5.65
C ARG A 250 -23.99 -13.81 -6.07
N GLN A 251 -24.83 -12.87 -5.69
CA GLN A 251 -26.27 -12.90 -5.96
C GLN A 251 -26.62 -12.24 -7.30
N MET A 252 -26.04 -11.09 -7.59
CA MET A 252 -26.39 -10.24 -8.73
C MET A 252 -25.32 -10.20 -9.82
N GLY A 253 -24.16 -10.83 -9.57
CA GLY A 253 -23.04 -10.87 -10.49
C GLY A 253 -22.02 -9.73 -10.30
N GLN A 254 -20.86 -9.88 -10.93
CA GLN A 254 -19.73 -8.95 -10.80
C GLN A 254 -20.04 -7.54 -11.30
N LYS A 255 -20.82 -7.43 -12.39
CA LYS A 255 -21.21 -6.14 -12.96
C LYS A 255 -22.02 -5.31 -11.97
N ALA A 256 -23.00 -5.91 -11.30
CA ALA A 256 -23.84 -5.22 -10.31
C ALA A 256 -23.00 -4.77 -9.11
N SER A 257 -22.08 -5.60 -8.61
CA SER A 257 -21.18 -5.24 -7.53
C SER A 257 -20.27 -4.05 -7.89
N MET A 258 -19.71 -4.07 -9.09
CA MET A 258 -18.87 -2.96 -9.57
C MET A 258 -19.67 -1.65 -9.70
N MET A 259 -20.86 -1.70 -10.30
CA MET A 259 -21.73 -0.52 -10.43
C MET A 259 -22.15 0.03 -9.07
N THR A 260 -22.53 -0.83 -8.12
CA THR A 260 -22.91 -0.42 -6.77
C THR A 260 -21.75 0.26 -6.06
N GLY A 261 -20.53 -0.29 -6.17
CA GLY A 261 -19.31 0.32 -5.61
C GLY A 261 -19.01 1.70 -6.21
N THR A 262 -19.12 1.83 -7.53
CA THR A 262 -18.86 3.09 -8.24
C THR A 262 -19.89 4.16 -7.87
N TYR A 263 -21.18 3.84 -7.88
CA TYR A 263 -22.21 4.79 -7.47
C TYR A 263 -22.08 5.19 -5.98
N GLY A 264 -21.78 4.23 -5.11
CA GLY A 264 -21.51 4.50 -3.70
C GLY A 264 -20.33 5.44 -3.51
N GLY A 265 -19.24 5.24 -4.28
CA GLY A 265 -18.07 6.11 -4.28
C GLY A 265 -18.37 7.53 -4.76
N ILE A 266 -19.15 7.68 -5.83
CA ILE A 266 -19.56 8.99 -6.36
C ILE A 266 -20.43 9.72 -5.33
N ILE A 267 -21.44 9.07 -4.77
CA ILE A 267 -22.31 9.67 -3.76
C ILE A 267 -21.50 10.08 -2.52
N GLY A 268 -20.62 9.21 -2.04
CA GLY A 268 -19.74 9.50 -0.92
C GLY A 268 -18.83 10.69 -1.18
N SER A 269 -18.23 10.79 -2.37
CA SER A 269 -17.40 11.93 -2.77
C SER A 269 -18.18 13.25 -2.81
N ILE A 270 -19.40 13.21 -3.31
CA ILE A 270 -20.29 14.39 -3.33
C ILE A 270 -20.62 14.82 -1.89
N ILE A 271 -20.98 13.90 -1.01
CA ILE A 271 -21.30 14.18 0.39
C ILE A 271 -20.09 14.82 1.09
N ILE A 272 -18.88 14.25 0.92
CA ILE A 272 -17.65 14.78 1.52
C ILE A 272 -17.37 16.19 0.98
N THR A 273 -17.50 16.41 -0.33
CA THR A 273 -17.27 17.72 -0.94
C THR A 273 -18.25 18.76 -0.40
N LEU A 274 -19.54 18.44 -0.35
CA LEU A 274 -20.55 19.32 0.21
C LEU A 274 -20.27 19.62 1.69
N PHE A 275 -19.90 18.60 2.47
CA PHE A 275 -19.51 18.78 3.86
C PHE A 275 -18.34 19.76 4.02
N LEU A 276 -17.28 19.59 3.24
CA LEU A 276 -16.10 20.47 3.27
C LEU A 276 -16.42 21.92 2.87
N VAL A 277 -17.31 22.10 1.88
CA VAL A 277 -17.72 23.44 1.42
C VAL A 277 -18.62 24.16 2.41
N PHE A 278 -19.65 23.46 2.92
CA PHE A 278 -20.67 24.10 3.76
C PHE A 278 -20.28 24.21 5.25
N VAL A 279 -19.53 23.26 5.77
CA VAL A 279 -19.21 23.22 7.19
C VAL A 279 -17.96 24.01 7.52
N ASN A 280 -17.11 24.34 6.53
CA ASN A 280 -15.87 25.10 6.65
C ASN A 280 -15.10 24.76 7.96
N PRO A 281 -14.42 23.63 8.04
CA PRO A 281 -13.87 23.08 9.28
C PRO A 281 -12.68 23.87 9.85
N LYS A 282 -12.44 25.10 9.40
CA LYS A 282 -11.38 25.96 9.93
C LYS A 282 -11.71 26.37 11.36
N GLY A 283 -11.05 25.75 12.33
CA GLY A 283 -10.94 26.31 13.66
C GLY A 283 -11.15 25.39 14.86
N ASP A 284 -11.92 24.31 14.77
CA ASP A 284 -12.15 23.46 15.96
C ASP A 284 -12.44 22.01 15.56
N ALA A 285 -11.38 21.20 15.52
CA ALA A 285 -11.50 19.76 15.28
C ALA A 285 -12.43 19.05 16.27
N THR A 286 -12.62 19.65 17.46
CA THR A 286 -13.50 19.13 18.51
C THR A 286 -14.98 19.33 18.20
N LYS A 287 -15.36 20.34 17.41
CA LYS A 287 -16.76 20.59 17.02
C LYS A 287 -17.26 19.61 15.96
N PHE A 288 -16.35 18.98 15.22
CA PHE A 288 -16.64 18.03 14.14
C PHE A 288 -16.44 16.57 14.52
N ALA A 289 -15.93 16.30 15.73
CA ALA A 289 -16.03 14.95 16.27
C ALA A 289 -17.51 14.60 16.35
N LEU A 290 -17.96 13.73 15.44
CA LEU A 290 -19.29 13.14 15.49
C LEU A 290 -19.63 12.80 16.95
N PRO A 291 -20.86 13.04 17.43
CA PRO A 291 -21.26 12.76 18.82
C PRO A 291 -20.83 11.37 19.31
N ALA A 292 -20.69 10.40 18.41
CA ALA A 292 -20.16 9.06 18.69
C ALA A 292 -18.69 9.08 19.19
N PHE A 293 -17.87 10.07 18.84
CA PHE A 293 -16.49 10.17 19.30
C PHE A 293 -16.35 10.89 20.65
N ARG A 294 -17.36 11.62 21.09
CA ARG A 294 -17.41 12.22 22.43
C ARG A 294 -17.54 11.18 23.55
N ILE A 295 -18.02 9.97 23.20
CA ILE A 295 -18.21 8.87 24.16
C ILE A 295 -16.89 8.15 24.49
N ILE A 296 -15.86 8.30 23.66
CA ILE A 296 -14.58 7.57 23.81
C ILE A 296 -13.52 8.39 24.56
N ARG A 297 -13.77 9.66 24.84
CA ARG A 297 -12.90 10.50 25.67
C ARG A 297 -13.65 10.99 26.90
N PRO A 298 -13.63 10.26 28.02
CA PRO A 298 -13.83 10.87 29.32
C PRO A 298 -12.66 11.83 29.56
N ASP A 299 -12.95 13.00 30.00
CA ASP A 299 -12.01 14.09 30.36
C ASP A 299 -10.83 13.59 31.17
#